data_4e2e98ef47a2a761f623c1679cb21c88
#
_entry.id   4e2e98ef47a2a761f623c1679cb21c88
#
_cell.length_a   1.000
_cell.length_b   1.000
_cell.length_c   1.000
_cell.angle_alpha   90.00
_cell.angle_beta   90.00
_cell.angle_gamma   90.00
#
_symmetry.space_group_name_H-M   'P 1'
#
loop_
_entity.id
_entity.type
_entity.pdbx_description
1 polymer ?
#
loop_
_entity_poly.entity_id
_entity_poly.type
_entity_poly.pdbx_seq_one_letter_code
_entity_poly.pdbx_strand_id
1 'polypeptide(L)'
;MGHGLERPSIATRPGNLSDYVLSQWFILGLGLAVGLAAAFPHVGMKDGPLEAQYTIEWGGIGLIFLITGLSISTEALVKQAKNYRLHLVTQIVSFLVFSAVVYAIVAIIRASGTHKIDSTVLAGLILMSILPTTVASNIAMTQNAGGNVEAATIEVCIGNTIGTFITPLLLSMYLQKRDGWGFILPKAEGGNGLTAIYKHMAEQLSAALFAPLIVGQFVQNFYMARTKYWRERLHLNIVGQVLLLIVIWSTFCNKFASGAFKAITHQSVILICFLGVALYTFFTGLCLLITRVPFAGQDGDKGPQWKAILRKQRFGKRESAAVCFCAAAKGLVLGAPLVSILYGGYSLETQAIMSTPIALYQTTQVLLAQLSVRLFKRWIEADDEGNRSPSGNQPSDLEQNLNELGVVSGKPTVSHGIAPANLNIEQREDAEVDPSVSLAPSIPMNP
;
A
#
# COMPACT_ATOMS: atom_id res chain seq x y z
N MET A 1 -2.39 56.76 0.35
CA MET A 1 -1.23 55.92 0.67
C MET A 1 -1.73 54.57 1.16
N GLY A 2 -1.84 53.60 0.25
CA GLY A 2 -2.35 52.29 0.55
C GLY A 2 -1.18 51.37 0.90
N HIS A 3 -1.13 50.85 2.12
CA HIS A 3 -0.24 49.78 2.48
C HIS A 3 -0.89 48.46 2.04
N GLY A 4 -0.38 47.91 0.91
CA GLY A 4 -0.62 46.54 0.52
C GLY A 4 0.10 45.61 1.49
N LEU A 5 -0.67 44.79 2.21
CA LEU A 5 -0.16 43.67 2.96
C LEU A 5 0.25 42.59 1.94
N GLU A 6 1.52 42.54 1.59
CA GLU A 6 2.13 41.42 0.90
C GLU A 6 2.01 40.19 1.79
N ARG A 7 1.27 39.18 1.30
CA ARG A 7 1.29 37.84 1.88
C ARG A 7 2.70 37.30 1.69
N PRO A 8 3.34 36.77 2.74
CA PRO A 8 4.64 36.13 2.56
C PRO A 8 4.49 34.93 1.62
N SER A 9 5.14 35.00 0.46
CA SER A 9 5.35 33.86 -0.40
C SER A 9 6.06 32.78 0.43
N ILE A 10 5.46 31.60 0.54
CA ILE A 10 6.13 30.42 1.09
C ILE A 10 7.26 30.10 0.12
N ALA A 11 8.41 30.72 0.32
CA ALA A 11 9.65 30.33 -0.31
C ALA A 11 9.93 28.91 0.14
N THR A 12 9.74 27.96 -0.76
CA THR A 12 10.25 26.59 -0.62
C THR A 12 11.77 26.70 -0.45
N ARG A 13 12.24 26.64 0.80
CA ARG A 13 13.67 26.46 1.07
C ARG A 13 14.13 25.25 0.26
N PRO A 14 15.24 25.36 -0.50
CA PRO A 14 15.85 24.19 -1.09
C PRO A 14 16.18 23.24 0.08
N GLY A 15 15.45 22.12 0.16
CA GLY A 15 15.65 21.13 1.20
C GLY A 15 17.10 20.68 1.17
N ASN A 16 17.79 20.75 2.30
CA ASN A 16 19.15 20.25 2.43
C ASN A 16 19.20 18.82 1.90
N LEU A 17 20.30 18.44 1.23
CA LEU A 17 20.52 17.07 0.75
C LEU A 17 20.29 16.04 1.86
N SER A 18 20.58 16.39 3.12
CA SER A 18 20.28 15.58 4.31
C SER A 18 18.79 15.32 4.50
N ASP A 19 17.93 16.34 4.33
CA ASP A 19 16.47 16.18 4.47
C ASP A 19 15.91 15.32 3.34
N TYR A 20 16.49 15.44 2.15
CA TYR A 20 16.15 14.58 1.03
C TYR A 20 16.54 13.13 1.31
N VAL A 21 17.76 12.87 1.76
CA VAL A 21 18.29 11.53 2.11
C VAL A 21 17.47 10.92 3.25
N LEU A 22 17.22 11.67 4.33
CA LEU A 22 16.40 11.22 5.44
C LEU A 22 14.95 10.91 5.02
N SER A 23 14.40 11.63 4.06
CA SER A 23 13.07 11.32 3.51
C SER A 23 13.03 10.00 2.73
N GLN A 24 14.19 9.43 2.35
CA GLN A 24 14.34 8.12 1.69
C GLN A 24 14.80 7.02 2.65
N TRP A 25 14.65 7.21 3.97
CA TRP A 25 15.11 6.27 4.99
C TRP A 25 14.73 4.81 4.71
N PHE A 26 13.56 4.56 4.12
CA PHE A 26 13.10 3.21 3.77
C PHE A 26 13.97 2.57 2.67
N ILE A 27 14.36 3.34 1.63
CA ILE A 27 15.25 2.84 0.57
C ILE A 27 16.64 2.55 1.13
N LEU A 28 17.15 3.44 1.99
CA LEU A 28 18.43 3.22 2.69
C LEU A 28 18.33 1.99 3.59
N GLY A 29 17.22 1.85 4.33
CA GLY A 29 16.93 0.67 5.15
C GLY A 29 16.87 -0.61 4.32
N LEU A 30 16.29 -0.56 3.11
CA LEU A 30 16.25 -1.70 2.18
C LEU A 30 17.66 -2.10 1.74
N GLY A 31 18.49 -1.14 1.34
CA GLY A 31 19.90 -1.39 0.99
C GLY A 31 20.68 -1.98 2.15
N LEU A 32 20.50 -1.43 3.36
CA LEU A 32 21.12 -1.93 4.58
C LEU A 32 20.65 -3.36 4.90
N ALA A 33 19.36 -3.64 4.78
CA ALA A 33 18.79 -4.97 5.03
C ALA A 33 19.39 -6.02 4.09
N VAL A 34 19.52 -5.72 2.79
CA VAL A 34 20.16 -6.62 1.81
C VAL A 34 21.66 -6.78 2.11
N GLY A 35 22.37 -5.69 2.44
CA GLY A 35 23.81 -5.73 2.80
C GLY A 35 24.06 -6.56 4.06
N LEU A 36 23.27 -6.37 5.11
CA LEU A 36 23.36 -7.18 6.34
C LEU A 36 23.02 -8.65 6.09
N ALA A 37 22.05 -8.94 5.23
CA ALA A 37 21.72 -10.32 4.84
C ALA A 37 22.88 -10.99 4.10
N ALA A 38 23.60 -10.26 3.26
CA ALA A 38 24.78 -10.77 2.56
C ALA A 38 25.96 -11.03 3.52
N ALA A 39 26.16 -10.14 4.51
CA ALA A 39 27.26 -10.24 5.49
C ALA A 39 27.00 -11.33 6.54
N PHE A 40 25.76 -11.45 7.01
CA PHE A 40 25.36 -12.34 8.12
C PHE A 40 24.14 -13.19 7.77
N PRO A 41 24.18 -14.02 6.72
CA PRO A 41 23.00 -14.73 6.23
C PRO A 41 22.43 -15.72 7.25
N HIS A 42 23.30 -16.33 8.07
CA HIS A 42 22.88 -17.35 9.04
C HIS A 42 22.03 -16.82 10.20
N VAL A 43 22.02 -15.49 10.43
CA VAL A 43 21.30 -14.90 11.56
C VAL A 43 19.77 -14.88 11.31
N GLY A 44 19.36 -14.44 10.12
CA GLY A 44 17.94 -14.26 9.77
C GLY A 44 17.37 -15.34 8.85
N MET A 45 18.10 -16.45 8.63
CA MET A 45 17.60 -17.57 7.83
C MET A 45 16.61 -18.43 8.64
N LYS A 46 15.86 -19.28 7.93
CA LYS A 46 15.06 -20.36 8.54
C LYS A 46 15.96 -21.30 9.33
N ASP A 47 15.46 -21.76 10.46
CA ASP A 47 16.20 -22.63 11.38
C ASP A 47 17.53 -22.03 11.87
N GLY A 48 17.67 -20.71 11.74
CA GLY A 48 18.78 -19.95 12.30
C GLY A 48 18.52 -19.54 13.76
N PRO A 49 19.46 -18.79 14.40
CA PRO A 49 19.35 -18.40 15.81
C PRO A 49 18.07 -17.63 16.18
N LEU A 50 17.46 -16.95 15.21
CA LEU A 50 16.22 -16.20 15.40
C LEU A 50 14.96 -17.02 15.09
N GLU A 51 15.10 -18.26 14.62
CA GLU A 51 13.96 -19.04 14.15
C GLU A 51 13.00 -18.24 13.27
N ALA A 52 13.56 -17.63 12.21
CA ALA A 52 12.91 -16.60 11.42
C ALA A 52 11.56 -17.04 10.82
N GLN A 53 11.34 -18.34 10.60
CA GLN A 53 10.07 -18.89 10.14
C GLN A 53 8.93 -18.59 11.13
N TYR A 54 9.17 -18.56 12.43
CA TYR A 54 8.14 -18.28 13.45
C TYR A 54 8.15 -16.80 13.86
N THR A 55 9.33 -16.25 14.15
CA THR A 55 9.47 -14.91 14.72
C THR A 55 9.23 -13.82 13.68
N ILE A 56 9.75 -13.98 12.46
CA ILE A 56 9.73 -12.94 11.43
C ILE A 56 8.62 -13.21 10.41
N GLU A 57 8.56 -14.42 9.83
CA GLU A 57 7.57 -14.72 8.79
C GLU A 57 6.15 -14.77 9.35
N TRP A 58 5.92 -15.36 10.53
CA TRP A 58 4.59 -15.38 11.15
C TRP A 58 4.39 -14.21 12.10
N GLY A 59 5.30 -14.01 13.05
CA GLY A 59 5.17 -12.97 14.06
C GLY A 59 5.28 -11.56 13.49
N GLY A 60 6.29 -11.29 12.66
CA GLY A 60 6.50 -9.99 12.02
C GLY A 60 5.35 -9.59 11.10
N ILE A 61 4.89 -10.52 10.23
CA ILE A 61 3.75 -10.28 9.35
C ILE A 61 2.47 -10.13 10.16
N GLY A 62 2.24 -10.98 11.16
CA GLY A 62 1.09 -10.89 12.05
C GLY A 62 1.02 -9.54 12.77
N LEU A 63 2.15 -9.03 13.25
CA LEU A 63 2.22 -7.71 13.89
C LEU A 63 1.91 -6.57 12.90
N ILE A 64 2.34 -6.67 11.64
CA ILE A 64 1.98 -5.70 10.59
C ILE A 64 0.46 -5.69 10.38
N PHE A 65 -0.20 -6.86 10.31
CA PHE A 65 -1.66 -6.94 10.16
C PHE A 65 -2.42 -6.50 11.40
N LEU A 66 -1.90 -6.76 12.59
CA LEU A 66 -2.44 -6.23 13.84
C LEU A 66 -2.43 -4.70 13.82
N ILE A 67 -1.29 -4.09 13.47
CA ILE A 67 -1.14 -2.63 13.34
C ILE A 67 -2.11 -2.09 12.28
N THR A 68 -2.25 -2.78 11.15
CA THR A 68 -3.19 -2.41 10.09
C THR A 68 -4.63 -2.45 10.61
N GLY A 69 -5.01 -3.51 11.32
CA GLY A 69 -6.32 -3.65 11.95
C GLY A 69 -6.62 -2.55 12.96
N LEU A 70 -5.64 -2.14 13.76
CA LEU A 70 -5.75 -1.03 14.70
C LEU A 70 -5.85 0.34 14.01
N SER A 71 -5.44 0.45 12.76
CA SER A 71 -5.31 1.73 12.05
C SER A 71 -6.51 2.08 11.18
N ILE A 72 -7.32 1.11 10.78
CA ILE A 72 -8.40 1.26 9.81
C ILE A 72 -9.76 1.07 10.49
N SER A 73 -10.75 1.92 10.15
CA SER A 73 -12.10 1.73 10.67
C SER A 73 -12.83 0.57 9.97
N THR A 74 -13.59 -0.21 10.74
CA THR A 74 -14.38 -1.35 10.22
C THR A 74 -15.38 -0.89 9.17
N GLU A 75 -16.01 0.28 9.36
CA GLU A 75 -16.96 0.84 8.40
C GLU A 75 -16.31 1.08 7.04
N ALA A 76 -15.10 1.68 7.02
CA ALA A 76 -14.34 1.92 5.80
C ALA A 76 -13.93 0.60 5.13
N LEU A 77 -13.52 -0.41 5.88
CA LEU A 77 -13.22 -1.74 5.35
C LEU A 77 -14.45 -2.38 4.70
N VAL A 78 -15.59 -2.40 5.38
CA VAL A 78 -16.86 -2.96 4.84
C VAL A 78 -17.30 -2.20 3.58
N LYS A 79 -17.18 -0.88 3.57
CA LYS A 79 -17.47 -0.06 2.39
C LYS A 79 -16.60 -0.45 1.20
N GLN A 80 -15.30 -0.62 1.41
CA GLN A 80 -14.38 -1.03 0.33
C GLN A 80 -14.61 -2.49 -0.09
N ALA A 81 -14.92 -3.41 0.83
CA ALA A 81 -15.24 -4.80 0.49
C ALA A 81 -16.42 -4.95 -0.47
N LYS A 82 -17.33 -3.97 -0.53
CA LYS A 82 -18.45 -3.93 -1.48
C LYS A 82 -18.07 -3.42 -2.87
N ASN A 83 -16.84 -2.92 -3.06
CA ASN A 83 -16.39 -2.36 -4.34
C ASN A 83 -15.91 -3.46 -5.30
N TYR A 84 -16.84 -4.32 -5.75
CA TYR A 84 -16.54 -5.49 -6.60
C TYR A 84 -15.77 -5.12 -7.88
N ARG A 85 -15.96 -3.92 -8.43
CA ARG A 85 -15.27 -3.48 -9.65
C ARG A 85 -13.79 -3.31 -9.44
N LEU A 86 -13.39 -2.75 -8.29
CA LEU A 86 -12.01 -2.58 -7.91
C LEU A 86 -11.36 -3.96 -7.73
N HIS A 87 -12.06 -4.89 -7.06
CA HIS A 87 -11.60 -6.26 -6.87
C HIS A 87 -11.41 -6.99 -8.20
N LEU A 88 -12.38 -6.93 -9.10
CA LEU A 88 -12.29 -7.58 -10.41
C LEU A 88 -11.08 -7.05 -11.21
N VAL A 89 -10.90 -5.73 -11.30
CA VAL A 89 -9.77 -5.14 -12.03
C VAL A 89 -8.44 -5.62 -11.42
N THR A 90 -8.28 -5.50 -10.11
CA THR A 90 -7.04 -5.86 -9.42
C THR A 90 -6.72 -7.33 -9.59
N GLN A 91 -7.68 -8.22 -9.35
CA GLN A 91 -7.44 -9.67 -9.36
C GLN A 91 -7.28 -10.23 -10.78
N ILE A 92 -8.06 -9.74 -11.76
CA ILE A 92 -7.91 -10.14 -13.16
C ILE A 92 -6.53 -9.72 -13.68
N VAL A 93 -6.12 -8.46 -13.45
CA VAL A 93 -4.80 -8.00 -13.88
C VAL A 93 -3.71 -8.80 -13.17
N SER A 94 -3.82 -9.02 -11.87
CA SER A 94 -2.79 -9.73 -11.11
C SER A 94 -2.68 -11.21 -11.50
N PHE A 95 -3.75 -11.96 -11.53
CA PHE A 95 -3.67 -13.41 -11.75
C PHE A 95 -3.69 -13.81 -13.22
N LEU A 96 -4.55 -13.19 -14.05
CA LEU A 96 -4.74 -13.64 -15.42
C LEU A 96 -3.84 -12.88 -16.40
N VAL A 97 -3.88 -11.56 -16.42
CA VAL A 97 -3.12 -10.78 -17.41
C VAL A 97 -1.63 -10.86 -17.13
N PHE A 98 -1.22 -10.70 -15.88
CA PHE A 98 0.18 -10.75 -15.48
C PHE A 98 0.80 -12.12 -15.79
N SER A 99 0.15 -13.21 -15.38
CA SER A 99 0.65 -14.56 -15.62
C SER A 99 0.70 -14.93 -17.11
N ALA A 100 -0.31 -14.53 -17.88
CA ALA A 100 -0.33 -14.75 -19.33
C ALA A 100 0.80 -14.03 -20.05
N VAL A 101 1.09 -12.77 -19.69
CA VAL A 101 2.20 -12.00 -20.26
C VAL A 101 3.54 -12.64 -19.92
N VAL A 102 3.77 -13.03 -18.66
CA VAL A 102 5.02 -13.69 -18.27
C VAL A 102 5.16 -15.03 -18.96
N TYR A 103 4.08 -15.83 -19.06
CA TYR A 103 4.09 -17.08 -19.79
C TYR A 103 4.46 -16.86 -21.26
N ALA A 104 3.88 -15.86 -21.92
CA ALA A 104 4.21 -15.53 -23.31
C ALA A 104 5.69 -15.14 -23.48
N ILE A 105 6.25 -14.35 -22.55
CA ILE A 105 7.67 -14.00 -22.54
C ILE A 105 8.54 -15.24 -22.41
N VAL A 106 8.22 -16.14 -21.47
CA VAL A 106 8.93 -17.40 -21.26
C VAL A 106 8.83 -18.28 -22.51
N ALA A 107 7.65 -18.35 -23.14
CA ALA A 107 7.46 -19.10 -24.39
C ALA A 107 8.34 -18.56 -25.53
N ILE A 108 8.44 -17.25 -25.68
CA ILE A 108 9.30 -16.59 -26.68
C ILE A 108 10.77 -16.91 -26.41
N ILE A 109 11.22 -16.81 -25.15
CA ILE A 109 12.61 -17.14 -24.78
C ILE A 109 12.92 -18.61 -25.10
N ARG A 110 12.00 -19.52 -24.82
CA ARG A 110 12.17 -20.95 -25.16
C ARG A 110 12.19 -21.17 -26.66
N ALA A 111 11.29 -20.54 -27.40
CA ALA A 111 11.22 -20.67 -28.86
C ALA A 111 12.46 -20.11 -29.57
N SER A 112 13.18 -19.16 -28.96
CA SER A 112 14.45 -18.64 -29.51
C SER A 112 15.61 -19.62 -29.46
N GLY A 113 15.45 -20.81 -28.85
CA GLY A 113 16.48 -21.83 -28.75
C GLY A 113 17.68 -21.45 -27.87
N THR A 114 17.55 -20.40 -27.07
CA THR A 114 18.63 -19.94 -26.19
C THR A 114 18.85 -20.89 -25.03
N HIS A 115 19.99 -21.61 -25.02
CA HIS A 115 20.40 -22.46 -23.90
C HIS A 115 21.12 -21.69 -22.77
N LYS A 116 21.25 -20.36 -22.89
CA LYS A 116 21.96 -19.52 -21.89
C LYS A 116 21.20 -19.31 -20.60
N ILE A 117 19.89 -19.52 -20.62
CA ILE A 117 19.01 -19.32 -19.46
C ILE A 117 18.50 -20.68 -19.02
N ASP A 118 18.71 -20.98 -17.72
CA ASP A 118 18.27 -22.26 -17.13
C ASP A 118 16.76 -22.38 -17.20
N SER A 119 16.28 -23.57 -17.56
CA SER A 119 14.85 -23.91 -17.56
C SER A 119 14.22 -23.81 -16.16
N THR A 120 15.00 -24.05 -15.12
CA THR A 120 14.59 -23.89 -13.72
C THR A 120 14.25 -22.44 -13.39
N VAL A 121 15.05 -21.49 -13.90
CA VAL A 121 14.80 -20.04 -13.77
C VAL A 121 13.52 -19.65 -14.50
N LEU A 122 13.31 -20.17 -15.72
CA LEU A 122 12.10 -19.90 -16.50
C LEU A 122 10.84 -20.46 -15.81
N ALA A 123 10.92 -21.65 -15.23
CA ALA A 123 9.84 -22.20 -14.42
C ALA A 123 9.59 -21.34 -13.16
N GLY A 124 10.65 -20.85 -12.53
CA GLY A 124 10.58 -19.91 -11.41
C GLY A 124 9.93 -18.58 -11.76
N LEU A 125 10.14 -18.05 -12.99
CA LEU A 125 9.44 -16.85 -13.48
C LEU A 125 7.93 -17.10 -13.66
N ILE A 126 7.55 -18.25 -14.20
CA ILE A 126 6.13 -18.65 -14.28
C ILE A 126 5.55 -18.74 -12.89
N LEU A 127 6.26 -19.41 -11.97
CA LEU A 127 5.83 -19.56 -10.58
C LEU A 127 5.63 -18.19 -9.91
N MET A 128 6.58 -17.27 -10.07
CA MET A 128 6.48 -15.88 -9.58
C MET A 128 5.22 -15.20 -10.10
N SER A 129 4.88 -15.39 -11.38
CA SER A 129 3.79 -14.67 -12.03
C SER A 129 2.40 -15.05 -11.55
N ILE A 130 2.21 -16.30 -11.09
CA ILE A 130 0.92 -16.82 -10.60
C ILE A 130 0.70 -16.60 -9.09
N LEU A 131 1.69 -16.09 -8.37
CA LEU A 131 1.54 -15.80 -6.95
C LEU A 131 0.57 -14.64 -6.70
N PRO A 132 -0.10 -14.63 -5.54
CA PRO A 132 -0.90 -13.49 -5.13
C PRO A 132 -0.02 -12.27 -4.82
N THR A 133 -0.71 -11.16 -4.59
CA THR A 133 -0.09 -9.88 -4.25
C THR A 133 0.65 -9.94 -2.90
N THR A 134 1.61 -9.03 -2.69
CA THR A 134 2.31 -8.92 -1.41
C THR A 134 1.38 -8.54 -0.27
N VAL A 135 1.75 -8.98 0.93
CA VAL A 135 0.91 -8.84 2.12
C VAL A 135 1.06 -7.45 2.75
N ALA A 136 2.27 -7.00 3.03
CA ALA A 136 2.51 -5.80 3.83
C ALA A 136 2.95 -4.59 3.01
N SER A 137 3.78 -4.78 1.97
CA SER A 137 4.37 -3.68 1.21
C SER A 137 3.33 -2.84 0.47
N ASN A 138 2.28 -3.46 -0.07
CA ASN A 138 1.24 -2.74 -0.81
C ASN A 138 0.46 -1.77 0.07
N ILE A 139 0.13 -2.20 1.29
CA ILE A 139 -0.57 -1.36 2.26
C ILE A 139 0.32 -0.18 2.66
N ALA A 140 1.59 -0.46 2.98
CA ALA A 140 2.55 0.59 3.36
C ALA A 140 2.80 1.60 2.22
N MET A 141 2.98 1.13 0.98
CA MET A 141 3.20 2.03 -0.18
C MET A 141 1.96 2.85 -0.50
N THR A 142 0.77 2.24 -0.44
CA THR A 142 -0.51 2.95 -0.62
C THR A 142 -0.68 4.04 0.43
N GLN A 143 -0.38 3.75 1.70
CA GLN A 143 -0.43 4.71 2.79
C GLN A 143 0.54 5.86 2.60
N ASN A 144 1.80 5.56 2.26
CA ASN A 144 2.83 6.59 2.04
C ASN A 144 2.51 7.49 0.84
N ALA A 145 1.80 6.98 -0.15
CA ALA A 145 1.31 7.72 -1.31
C ALA A 145 0.03 8.54 -1.04
N GLY A 146 -0.58 8.44 0.14
CA GLY A 146 -1.88 9.05 0.43
C GLY A 146 -3.05 8.38 -0.30
N GLY A 147 -2.88 7.13 -0.74
CA GLY A 147 -3.90 6.32 -1.39
C GLY A 147 -4.94 5.77 -0.41
N ASN A 148 -5.89 4.98 -0.94
CA ASN A 148 -6.93 4.33 -0.15
C ASN A 148 -6.39 3.05 0.49
N VAL A 149 -6.03 3.15 1.79
CA VAL A 149 -5.40 2.06 2.56
C VAL A 149 -6.39 0.92 2.82
N GLU A 150 -7.66 1.26 3.02
CA GLU A 150 -8.74 0.30 3.21
C GLU A 150 -8.92 -0.56 1.96
N ALA A 151 -8.93 0.08 0.79
CA ALA A 151 -8.99 -0.64 -0.49
C ALA A 151 -7.78 -1.57 -0.65
N ALA A 152 -6.56 -1.09 -0.42
CA ALA A 152 -5.36 -1.91 -0.50
C ALA A 152 -5.41 -3.10 0.48
N THR A 153 -5.90 -2.90 1.71
CA THR A 153 -6.03 -3.97 2.71
C THR A 153 -7.01 -5.05 2.27
N ILE A 154 -8.17 -4.65 1.75
CA ILE A 154 -9.17 -5.60 1.22
C ILE A 154 -8.61 -6.35 -0.01
N GLU A 155 -7.92 -5.66 -0.93
CA GLU A 155 -7.30 -6.30 -2.10
C GLU A 155 -6.25 -7.34 -1.68
N VAL A 156 -5.45 -7.05 -0.66
CA VAL A 156 -4.48 -8.00 -0.11
C VAL A 156 -5.21 -9.22 0.50
N CYS A 157 -6.27 -9.00 1.27
CA CYS A 157 -7.07 -10.09 1.85
C CYS A 157 -7.71 -10.96 0.77
N ILE A 158 -8.40 -10.35 -0.18
CA ILE A 158 -9.07 -11.05 -1.29
C ILE A 158 -8.04 -11.76 -2.17
N GLY A 159 -6.98 -11.07 -2.58
CA GLY A 159 -5.97 -11.62 -3.47
C GLY A 159 -5.26 -12.84 -2.88
N ASN A 160 -4.89 -12.79 -1.60
CA ASN A 160 -4.26 -13.94 -0.95
C ASN A 160 -5.24 -15.10 -0.72
N THR A 161 -6.52 -14.82 -0.40
CA THR A 161 -7.56 -15.85 -0.26
C THR A 161 -7.84 -16.54 -1.59
N ILE A 162 -8.10 -15.76 -2.65
CA ILE A 162 -8.33 -16.28 -4.00
C ILE A 162 -7.07 -16.97 -4.53
N GLY A 163 -5.89 -16.42 -4.24
CA GLY A 163 -4.59 -16.96 -4.62
C GLY A 163 -4.36 -18.38 -4.12
N THR A 164 -4.89 -18.72 -2.93
CA THR A 164 -4.82 -20.10 -2.40
C THR A 164 -5.40 -21.12 -3.37
N PHE A 165 -6.47 -20.77 -4.09
CA PHE A 165 -7.15 -21.64 -5.05
C PHE A 165 -6.65 -21.47 -6.49
N ILE A 166 -6.48 -20.22 -6.92
CA ILE A 166 -6.11 -19.89 -8.30
C ILE A 166 -4.65 -20.24 -8.59
N THR A 167 -3.73 -20.05 -7.65
CA THR A 167 -2.30 -20.30 -7.89
C THR A 167 -2.01 -21.76 -8.27
N PRO A 168 -2.50 -22.79 -7.54
CA PRO A 168 -2.31 -24.18 -7.96
C PRO A 168 -2.99 -24.52 -9.29
N LEU A 169 -4.14 -23.89 -9.59
CA LEU A 169 -4.84 -24.06 -10.86
C LEU A 169 -4.01 -23.51 -12.03
N LEU A 170 -3.51 -22.29 -11.92
CA LEU A 170 -2.65 -21.68 -12.93
C LEU A 170 -1.32 -22.43 -13.07
N LEU A 171 -0.76 -22.94 -11.96
CA LEU A 171 0.42 -23.75 -11.98
C LEU A 171 0.21 -25.02 -12.82
N SER A 172 -0.88 -25.74 -12.59
CA SER A 172 -1.22 -26.94 -13.33
C SER A 172 -1.47 -26.65 -14.81
N MET A 173 -1.96 -25.45 -15.14
CA MET A 173 -2.20 -25.02 -16.52
C MET A 173 -0.90 -24.67 -17.25
N TYR A 174 0.02 -23.95 -16.61
CA TYR A 174 1.23 -23.44 -17.25
C TYR A 174 2.40 -24.43 -17.23
N LEU A 175 2.58 -25.19 -16.15
CA LEU A 175 3.68 -26.14 -15.99
C LEU A 175 3.22 -27.58 -16.26
N GLN A 176 2.67 -27.81 -17.44
CA GLN A 176 2.33 -29.15 -17.93
C GLN A 176 3.51 -29.78 -18.66
N LYS A 177 3.53 -31.14 -18.71
CA LYS A 177 4.45 -31.87 -19.57
C LYS A 177 4.09 -31.58 -21.03
N ARG A 178 4.89 -30.69 -21.64
CA ARG A 178 4.84 -30.42 -23.08
C ARG A 178 6.14 -30.87 -23.70
N ASP A 179 6.03 -31.59 -24.77
CA ASP A 179 7.20 -32.09 -25.51
C ASP A 179 8.08 -30.91 -25.93
N GLY A 180 9.38 -31.02 -25.61
CA GLY A 180 10.39 -30.00 -25.95
C GLY A 180 10.56 -28.81 -24.98
N TRP A 181 9.70 -28.64 -23.99
CA TRP A 181 9.81 -27.47 -23.08
C TRP A 181 10.79 -27.69 -21.91
N GLY A 182 11.05 -28.94 -21.50
CA GLY A 182 12.08 -29.26 -20.51
C GLY A 182 11.90 -28.58 -19.14
N PHE A 183 10.67 -28.18 -18.80
CA PHE A 183 10.40 -27.65 -17.48
C PHE A 183 10.53 -28.72 -16.41
N ILE A 184 11.08 -28.31 -15.26
CA ILE A 184 11.04 -29.12 -14.05
C ILE A 184 9.60 -29.11 -13.55
N LEU A 185 8.93 -30.24 -13.67
CA LEU A 185 7.53 -30.38 -13.25
C LEU A 185 7.45 -30.56 -11.73
N PRO A 186 6.36 -30.07 -11.10
CA PRO A 186 6.11 -30.35 -9.70
C PRO A 186 6.11 -31.87 -9.42
N LYS A 187 6.92 -32.29 -8.46
CA LYS A 187 6.90 -33.67 -7.90
C LYS A 187 6.47 -33.54 -6.44
N ALA A 188 5.17 -33.40 -6.22
CA ALA A 188 4.66 -33.52 -4.86
C ALA A 188 4.83 -34.97 -4.42
N GLU A 189 5.60 -35.21 -3.36
CA GLU A 189 5.72 -36.51 -2.75
C GLU A 189 4.38 -36.95 -2.15
N GLY A 190 3.80 -38.00 -2.73
CA GLY A 190 2.50 -38.53 -2.34
C GLY A 190 1.31 -37.84 -2.99
N GLY A 191 0.23 -38.60 -3.24
CA GLY A 191 -1.00 -38.16 -3.94
C GLY A 191 -1.77 -37.01 -3.29
N ASN A 192 -1.28 -36.41 -2.21
CA ASN A 192 -1.90 -35.33 -1.41
C ASN A 192 -1.20 -33.95 -1.56
N GLY A 193 -0.32 -33.75 -2.54
CA GLY A 193 0.46 -32.52 -2.67
C GLY A 193 -0.41 -31.24 -2.72
N LEU A 194 -1.54 -31.28 -3.45
CA LEU A 194 -2.48 -30.17 -3.50
C LEU A 194 -3.14 -29.91 -2.13
N THR A 195 -3.55 -30.96 -1.43
CA THR A 195 -4.16 -30.84 -0.10
C THR A 195 -3.16 -30.24 0.91
N ALA A 196 -1.89 -30.64 0.86
CA ALA A 196 -0.84 -30.09 1.70
C ALA A 196 -0.61 -28.61 1.42
N ILE A 197 -0.64 -28.18 0.14
CA ILE A 197 -0.54 -26.78 -0.26
C ILE A 197 -1.71 -25.98 0.32
N TYR A 198 -2.95 -26.43 0.09
CA TYR A 198 -4.14 -25.74 0.59
C TYR A 198 -4.13 -25.61 2.12
N LYS A 199 -3.79 -26.69 2.82
CA LYS A 199 -3.68 -26.72 4.28
C LYS A 199 -2.66 -25.68 4.76
N HIS A 200 -1.43 -25.73 4.23
CA HIS A 200 -0.36 -24.82 4.64
C HIS A 200 -0.70 -23.36 4.34
N MET A 201 -1.22 -23.07 3.14
CA MET A 201 -1.64 -21.72 2.77
C MET A 201 -2.79 -21.21 3.66
N ALA A 202 -3.78 -22.05 3.96
CA ALA A 202 -4.89 -21.70 4.83
C ALA A 202 -4.41 -21.43 6.27
N GLU A 203 -3.54 -22.26 6.83
CA GLU A 203 -2.94 -22.08 8.15
C GLU A 203 -2.15 -20.79 8.22
N GLN A 204 -1.28 -20.52 7.24
CA GLN A 204 -0.45 -19.31 7.20
C GLN A 204 -1.28 -18.05 7.05
N LEU A 205 -2.28 -18.03 6.16
CA LEU A 205 -3.18 -16.89 5.99
C LEU A 205 -4.01 -16.63 7.24
N SER A 206 -4.55 -17.70 7.84
CA SER A 206 -5.36 -17.59 9.04
C SER A 206 -4.56 -17.01 10.20
N ALA A 207 -3.36 -17.52 10.46
CA ALA A 207 -2.54 -17.14 11.60
C ALA A 207 -1.79 -15.83 11.40
N ALA A 208 -1.21 -15.59 10.21
CA ALA A 208 -0.36 -14.42 9.98
C ALA A 208 -1.11 -13.21 9.41
N LEU A 209 -2.31 -13.40 8.83
CA LEU A 209 -3.07 -12.31 8.21
C LEU A 209 -4.42 -12.08 8.90
N PHE A 210 -5.34 -13.06 8.82
CA PHE A 210 -6.72 -12.84 9.24
C PHE A 210 -6.86 -12.68 10.76
N ALA A 211 -6.28 -13.57 11.56
CA ALA A 211 -6.42 -13.51 13.01
C ALA A 211 -5.87 -12.18 13.61
N PRO A 212 -4.64 -11.73 13.29
CA PRO A 212 -4.15 -10.45 13.79
C PRO A 212 -4.96 -9.25 13.29
N LEU A 213 -5.42 -9.26 12.02
CA LEU A 213 -6.26 -8.20 11.47
C LEU A 213 -7.59 -8.10 12.22
N ILE A 214 -8.26 -9.24 12.47
CA ILE A 214 -9.54 -9.30 13.20
C ILE A 214 -9.34 -8.82 14.64
N VAL A 215 -8.29 -9.28 15.33
CA VAL A 215 -7.97 -8.84 16.69
C VAL A 215 -7.73 -7.33 16.71
N GLY A 216 -6.96 -6.78 15.75
CA GLY A 216 -6.73 -5.35 15.63
C GLY A 216 -8.03 -4.56 15.40
N GLN A 217 -8.94 -5.06 14.55
CA GLN A 217 -10.26 -4.46 14.31
C GLN A 217 -11.14 -4.50 15.56
N PHE A 218 -11.11 -5.62 16.28
CA PHE A 218 -11.86 -5.75 17.53
C PHE A 218 -11.40 -4.71 18.55
N VAL A 219 -10.10 -4.61 18.80
CA VAL A 219 -9.52 -3.62 19.72
C VAL A 219 -9.82 -2.19 19.24
N GLN A 220 -9.71 -1.91 17.96
CA GLN A 220 -10.01 -0.59 17.38
C GLN A 220 -11.47 -0.18 17.63
N ASN A 221 -12.43 -1.09 17.46
CA ASN A 221 -13.84 -0.80 17.64
C ASN A 221 -14.22 -0.57 19.12
N PHE A 222 -13.66 -1.37 20.05
CA PHE A 222 -13.97 -1.23 21.47
C PHE A 222 -13.23 -0.09 22.16
N TYR A 223 -12.02 0.28 21.69
CA TYR A 223 -11.14 1.25 22.34
C TYR A 223 -10.66 2.34 21.38
N MET A 224 -11.52 2.87 20.51
CA MET A 224 -11.19 3.79 19.43
C MET A 224 -10.31 4.97 19.87
N ALA A 225 -10.65 5.66 20.96
CA ALA A 225 -9.90 6.81 21.46
C ALA A 225 -8.47 6.43 21.93
N ARG A 226 -8.35 5.30 22.66
CA ARG A 226 -7.05 4.78 23.11
C ARG A 226 -6.19 4.31 21.95
N THR A 227 -6.79 3.62 20.99
CA THR A 227 -6.09 3.13 19.78
C THR A 227 -5.53 4.28 18.96
N LYS A 228 -6.32 5.35 18.75
CA LYS A 228 -5.86 6.57 18.08
C LYS A 228 -4.66 7.19 18.79
N TYR A 229 -4.74 7.35 20.11
CA TYR A 229 -3.67 7.90 20.95
C TYR A 229 -2.38 7.07 20.82
N TRP A 230 -2.44 5.75 20.98
CA TRP A 230 -1.27 4.88 20.90
C TRP A 230 -0.68 4.81 19.49
N ARG A 231 -1.53 4.81 18.46
CA ARG A 231 -1.09 4.84 17.05
C ARG A 231 -0.22 6.05 16.74
N GLU A 232 -0.65 7.24 17.22
CA GLU A 232 0.08 8.48 17.02
C GLU A 232 1.35 8.54 17.88
N ARG A 233 1.27 8.16 19.14
CA ARG A 233 2.39 8.21 20.10
C ARG A 233 3.50 7.21 19.74
N LEU A 234 3.17 6.01 19.31
CA LEU A 234 4.12 4.95 18.94
C LEU A 234 4.52 4.99 17.47
N HIS A 235 4.03 5.93 16.69
CA HIS A 235 4.29 6.00 15.25
C HIS A 235 4.13 4.64 14.56
N LEU A 236 3.00 3.93 14.80
CA LEU A 236 2.80 2.55 14.37
C LEU A 236 3.04 2.34 12.86
N ASN A 237 2.85 3.37 12.05
CA ASN A 237 3.16 3.33 10.62
C ASN A 237 4.66 3.09 10.35
N ILE A 238 5.54 3.74 11.12
CA ILE A 238 7.00 3.56 11.01
C ILE A 238 7.37 2.16 11.51
N VAL A 239 6.77 1.72 12.62
CA VAL A 239 6.97 0.35 13.15
C VAL A 239 6.61 -0.68 12.08
N GLY A 240 5.47 -0.54 11.39
CA GLY A 240 5.08 -1.43 10.30
C GLY A 240 6.09 -1.46 9.14
N GLN A 241 6.67 -0.31 8.78
CA GLN A 241 7.70 -0.24 7.73
C GLN A 241 9.03 -0.88 8.17
N VAL A 242 9.43 -0.71 9.44
CA VAL A 242 10.62 -1.38 10.00
C VAL A 242 10.41 -2.90 10.02
N LEU A 243 9.25 -3.37 10.44
CA LEU A 243 8.92 -4.80 10.39
C LEU A 243 8.99 -5.34 8.95
N LEU A 244 8.50 -4.57 7.97
CA LEU A 244 8.63 -4.95 6.56
C LEU A 244 10.09 -5.08 6.12
N LEU A 245 10.97 -4.16 6.53
CA LEU A 245 12.41 -4.27 6.27
C LEU A 245 13.02 -5.51 6.91
N ILE A 246 12.61 -5.88 8.12
CA ILE A 246 13.06 -7.11 8.80
C ILE A 246 12.59 -8.36 8.04
N VAL A 247 11.36 -8.40 7.53
CA VAL A 247 10.85 -9.50 6.69
C VAL A 247 11.66 -9.62 5.41
N ILE A 248 11.98 -8.51 4.75
CA ILE A 248 12.82 -8.49 3.56
C ILE A 248 14.24 -8.98 3.88
N TRP A 249 14.84 -8.49 4.96
CA TRP A 249 16.15 -8.93 5.43
C TRP A 249 16.22 -10.45 5.64
N SER A 250 15.27 -11.02 6.37
CA SER A 250 15.19 -12.47 6.58
C SER A 250 15.05 -13.25 5.25
N THR A 251 14.24 -12.73 4.32
CA THR A 251 14.09 -13.30 2.99
C THR A 251 15.43 -13.41 2.26
N PHE A 252 16.26 -12.33 2.29
CA PHE A 252 17.58 -12.33 1.68
C PHE A 252 18.58 -13.21 2.44
N CYS A 253 18.52 -13.27 3.77
CA CYS A 253 19.30 -14.22 4.56
C CYS A 253 19.10 -15.65 4.06
N ASN A 254 17.86 -16.06 3.84
CA ASN A 254 17.54 -17.38 3.29
C ASN A 254 18.18 -17.61 1.90
N LYS A 255 18.21 -16.58 1.03
CA LYS A 255 18.76 -16.68 -0.31
C LYS A 255 20.29 -16.74 -0.33
N PHE A 256 20.95 -15.95 0.52
CA PHE A 256 22.41 -16.00 0.65
C PHE A 256 22.87 -17.29 1.33
N ALA A 257 22.19 -17.74 2.39
CA ALA A 257 22.50 -18.98 3.09
C ALA A 257 22.32 -20.21 2.22
N SER A 258 21.29 -20.26 1.38
CA SER A 258 21.03 -21.38 0.45
C SER A 258 21.97 -21.42 -0.75
N GLY A 259 22.85 -20.43 -0.94
CA GLY A 259 23.75 -20.34 -2.10
C GLY A 259 23.03 -20.06 -3.42
N ALA A 260 21.74 -19.69 -3.41
CA ALA A 260 20.93 -19.48 -4.60
C ALA A 260 21.58 -18.54 -5.62
N PHE A 261 22.21 -17.46 -5.16
CA PHE A 261 22.88 -16.48 -6.03
C PHE A 261 24.20 -17.00 -6.64
N LYS A 262 24.83 -18.03 -6.04
CA LYS A 262 26.04 -18.67 -6.60
C LYS A 262 25.70 -19.68 -7.67
N ALA A 263 24.54 -20.33 -7.56
CA ALA A 263 24.08 -21.38 -8.47
C ALA A 263 23.48 -20.85 -9.79
N ILE A 264 23.03 -19.58 -9.80
CA ILE A 264 22.38 -18.97 -10.98
C ILE A 264 23.41 -18.29 -11.87
N THR A 265 23.25 -18.45 -13.19
CA THR A 265 24.08 -17.75 -14.18
C THR A 265 23.85 -16.24 -14.12
N HIS A 266 24.92 -15.44 -14.32
CA HIS A 266 24.83 -13.98 -14.35
C HIS A 266 23.80 -13.48 -15.36
N GLN A 267 23.66 -14.14 -16.51
CA GLN A 267 22.68 -13.82 -17.55
C GLN A 267 21.24 -13.98 -17.06
N SER A 268 20.97 -15.03 -16.28
CA SER A 268 19.65 -15.26 -15.66
C SER A 268 19.32 -14.19 -14.61
N VAL A 269 20.29 -13.78 -13.81
CA VAL A 269 20.08 -12.69 -12.81
C VAL A 269 19.78 -11.37 -13.52
N ILE A 270 20.52 -11.02 -14.55
CA ILE A 270 20.30 -9.80 -15.36
C ILE A 270 18.90 -9.84 -15.98
N LEU A 271 18.50 -10.97 -16.56
CA LEU A 271 17.16 -11.15 -17.14
C LEU A 271 16.06 -10.95 -16.09
N ILE A 272 16.19 -11.58 -14.90
CA ILE A 272 15.19 -11.45 -13.83
C ILE A 272 15.08 -10.00 -13.37
N CYS A 273 16.19 -9.31 -13.14
CA CYS A 273 16.19 -7.90 -12.75
C CYS A 273 15.56 -7.01 -13.83
N PHE A 274 15.93 -7.20 -15.09
CA PHE A 274 15.34 -6.47 -16.22
C PHE A 274 13.82 -6.70 -16.32
N LEU A 275 13.38 -7.97 -16.29
CA LEU A 275 11.97 -8.30 -16.29
C LEU A 275 11.25 -7.76 -15.05
N GLY A 276 11.90 -7.75 -13.89
CA GLY A 276 11.35 -7.16 -12.67
C GLY A 276 11.00 -5.69 -12.85
N VAL A 277 11.92 -4.90 -13.39
CA VAL A 277 11.70 -3.48 -13.68
C VAL A 277 10.63 -3.30 -14.77
N ALA A 278 10.76 -4.02 -15.88
CA ALA A 278 9.88 -3.89 -17.03
C ALA A 278 8.43 -4.27 -16.71
N LEU A 279 8.23 -5.44 -16.07
CA LEU A 279 6.90 -5.93 -15.72
C LEU A 279 6.22 -5.03 -14.69
N TYR A 280 6.93 -4.66 -13.61
CA TYR A 280 6.33 -3.80 -12.59
C TYR A 280 5.91 -2.45 -13.15
N THR A 281 6.77 -1.80 -13.93
CA THR A 281 6.47 -0.52 -14.56
C THR A 281 5.33 -0.63 -15.56
N PHE A 282 5.35 -1.67 -16.41
CA PHE A 282 4.31 -1.92 -17.40
C PHE A 282 2.95 -2.15 -16.73
N PHE A 283 2.86 -3.03 -15.73
CA PHE A 283 1.60 -3.33 -15.07
C PHE A 283 1.09 -2.17 -14.20
N THR A 284 1.98 -1.41 -13.57
CA THR A 284 1.59 -0.16 -12.88
C THR A 284 0.98 0.85 -13.86
N GLY A 285 1.62 1.03 -15.02
CA GLY A 285 1.10 1.88 -16.10
C GLY A 285 -0.23 1.38 -16.66
N LEU A 286 -0.35 0.08 -16.91
CA LEU A 286 -1.59 -0.57 -17.37
C LEU A 286 -2.73 -0.37 -16.37
N CYS A 287 -2.48 -0.59 -15.07
CA CYS A 287 -3.46 -0.34 -14.02
C CYS A 287 -3.89 1.12 -13.97
N LEU A 288 -2.95 2.05 -14.13
CA LEU A 288 -3.26 3.47 -14.18
C LEU A 288 -4.14 3.81 -15.40
N LEU A 289 -3.86 3.24 -16.57
CA LEU A 289 -4.67 3.40 -17.77
C LEU A 289 -6.08 2.83 -17.58
N ILE A 290 -6.21 1.62 -17.03
CA ILE A 290 -7.52 0.98 -16.81
C ILE A 290 -8.34 1.76 -15.78
N THR A 291 -7.75 2.20 -14.69
CA THR A 291 -8.47 2.86 -13.59
C THR A 291 -8.81 4.32 -13.89
N ARG A 292 -8.02 4.99 -14.74
CA ARG A 292 -8.21 6.42 -15.06
C ARG A 292 -8.83 6.70 -16.41
N VAL A 293 -8.85 5.75 -17.31
CA VAL A 293 -9.42 5.85 -18.67
C VAL A 293 -9.16 7.24 -19.28
N PRO A 294 -7.96 7.50 -19.83
CA PRO A 294 -7.51 8.85 -20.21
C PRO A 294 -8.41 9.52 -21.25
N PHE A 295 -9.13 8.73 -22.05
CA PHE A 295 -10.00 9.24 -23.13
C PHE A 295 -11.40 9.70 -22.65
N ALA A 296 -11.70 9.59 -21.36
CA ALA A 296 -13.03 9.94 -20.83
C ALA A 296 -13.30 11.46 -20.73
N GLY A 297 -12.28 12.33 -20.94
CA GLY A 297 -12.41 13.79 -20.74
C GLY A 297 -12.46 14.20 -19.27
N GLN A 298 -12.59 15.51 -19.00
CA GLN A 298 -12.76 16.04 -17.64
C GLN A 298 -14.21 15.99 -17.19
N ASP A 299 -14.43 15.96 -15.87
CA ASP A 299 -15.78 16.04 -15.30
C ASP A 299 -16.39 17.41 -15.65
N GLY A 300 -17.59 17.42 -16.25
CA GLY A 300 -18.26 18.62 -16.76
C GLY A 300 -18.17 18.83 -18.27
N ASP A 301 -17.35 18.08 -19.00
CA ASP A 301 -17.27 18.19 -20.47
C ASP A 301 -18.52 17.61 -21.15
N LYS A 302 -19.21 18.39 -22.01
CA LYS A 302 -20.39 17.98 -22.77
C LYS A 302 -19.98 17.12 -23.98
N GLY A 303 -19.29 16.02 -23.74
CA GLY A 303 -18.87 15.08 -24.77
C GLY A 303 -19.94 14.01 -25.09
N PRO A 304 -19.68 13.14 -26.10
CA PRO A 304 -20.59 12.08 -26.50
C PRO A 304 -20.90 11.09 -25.35
N GLN A 305 -22.06 10.46 -25.37
CA GLN A 305 -22.60 9.59 -24.30
C GLN A 305 -21.62 8.49 -23.84
N TRP A 306 -20.84 7.91 -24.76
CA TRP A 306 -19.85 6.90 -24.43
C TRP A 306 -18.73 7.44 -23.50
N LYS A 307 -18.33 8.72 -23.64
CA LYS A 307 -17.37 9.36 -22.72
C LYS A 307 -17.97 9.56 -21.34
N ALA A 308 -19.27 9.85 -21.25
CA ALA A 308 -19.94 9.96 -19.97
C ALA A 308 -20.01 8.60 -19.25
N ILE A 309 -20.25 7.51 -19.97
CA ILE A 309 -20.20 6.13 -19.44
C ILE A 309 -18.80 5.80 -18.93
N LEU A 310 -17.76 6.11 -19.71
CA LEU A 310 -16.36 5.88 -19.31
C LEU A 310 -15.97 6.71 -18.08
N ARG A 311 -16.44 7.97 -17.97
CA ARG A 311 -16.24 8.81 -16.78
C ARG A 311 -16.85 8.19 -15.53
N LYS A 312 -18.08 7.70 -15.63
CA LYS A 312 -18.75 7.00 -14.53
C LYS A 312 -18.00 5.72 -14.10
N GLN A 313 -17.13 5.20 -14.95
CA GLN A 313 -16.33 4.01 -14.66
C GLN A 313 -14.95 4.32 -14.07
N ARG A 314 -14.52 5.57 -13.99
CA ARG A 314 -13.26 5.96 -13.37
C ARG A 314 -13.26 5.69 -11.88
N PHE A 315 -12.14 5.19 -11.40
CA PHE A 315 -11.88 5.13 -9.96
C PHE A 315 -11.34 6.48 -9.46
N GLY A 316 -11.51 6.77 -8.18
CA GLY A 316 -10.84 7.89 -7.54
C GLY A 316 -9.30 7.73 -7.62
N LYS A 317 -8.54 8.82 -7.50
CA LYS A 317 -7.07 8.77 -7.56
C LYS A 317 -6.49 7.90 -6.44
N ARG A 318 -7.10 7.98 -5.25
CA ARG A 318 -6.68 7.20 -4.07
C ARG A 318 -6.91 5.69 -4.26
N GLU A 319 -8.04 5.30 -4.87
CA GLU A 319 -8.33 3.91 -5.24
C GLU A 319 -7.43 3.43 -6.38
N SER A 320 -7.19 4.28 -7.39
CA SER A 320 -6.28 3.96 -8.50
C SER A 320 -4.86 3.67 -8.00
N ALA A 321 -4.37 4.43 -7.02
CA ALA A 321 -3.07 4.16 -6.39
C ALA A 321 -3.06 2.79 -5.69
N ALA A 322 -4.12 2.42 -4.96
CA ALA A 322 -4.25 1.11 -4.33
C ALA A 322 -4.22 -0.03 -5.36
N VAL A 323 -4.96 0.10 -6.48
CA VAL A 323 -4.94 -0.89 -7.58
C VAL A 323 -3.54 -1.01 -8.18
N CYS A 324 -2.86 0.11 -8.46
CA CYS A 324 -1.52 0.10 -9.06
C CYS A 324 -0.50 -0.62 -8.17
N PHE A 325 -0.53 -0.38 -6.85
CA PHE A 325 0.38 -1.06 -5.92
C PHE A 325 0.00 -2.53 -5.69
N CYS A 326 -1.29 -2.89 -5.72
CA CYS A 326 -1.74 -4.25 -5.44
C CYS A 326 -1.67 -5.18 -6.66
N ALA A 327 -2.09 -4.73 -7.84
CA ALA A 327 -2.21 -5.60 -9.01
C ALA A 327 -0.86 -5.98 -9.64
N ALA A 328 0.11 -5.05 -9.64
CA ALA A 328 1.45 -5.28 -10.17
C ALA A 328 2.36 -6.08 -9.22
N ALA A 329 1.99 -6.18 -7.94
CA ALA A 329 2.83 -6.80 -6.93
C ALA A 329 2.66 -8.31 -6.83
N LYS A 330 3.76 -9.01 -6.49
CA LYS A 330 3.80 -10.47 -6.27
C LYS A 330 4.49 -10.79 -4.95
N GLY A 331 3.87 -11.66 -4.13
CA GLY A 331 4.31 -11.96 -2.78
C GLY A 331 5.18 -13.20 -2.66
N LEU A 332 6.29 -13.09 -1.91
CA LEU A 332 7.13 -14.24 -1.58
C LEU A 332 6.52 -15.12 -0.47
N VAL A 333 5.69 -14.54 0.40
CA VAL A 333 5.19 -15.21 1.62
C VAL A 333 4.54 -16.56 1.32
N LEU A 334 3.73 -16.61 0.26
CA LEU A 334 3.14 -17.88 -0.23
C LEU A 334 4.03 -18.60 -1.24
N GLY A 335 4.97 -17.90 -1.88
CA GLY A 335 5.83 -18.47 -2.91
C GLY A 335 6.88 -19.43 -2.38
N ALA A 336 7.51 -19.13 -1.25
CA ALA A 336 8.53 -19.99 -0.66
C ALA A 336 7.96 -21.33 -0.18
N PRO A 337 6.85 -21.37 0.59
CA PRO A 337 6.19 -22.63 0.94
C PRO A 337 5.72 -23.42 -0.29
N LEU A 338 5.19 -22.73 -1.30
CA LEU A 338 4.75 -23.37 -2.54
C LEU A 338 5.89 -24.11 -3.23
N VAL A 339 7.07 -23.50 -3.33
CA VAL A 339 8.27 -24.17 -3.88
C VAL A 339 8.66 -25.37 -3.02
N SER A 340 8.72 -25.23 -1.70
CA SER A 340 9.12 -26.30 -0.79
C SER A 340 8.18 -27.53 -0.89
N ILE A 341 6.88 -27.32 -1.00
CA ILE A 341 5.89 -28.39 -1.09
C ILE A 341 5.90 -29.06 -2.47
N LEU A 342 5.91 -28.26 -3.54
CA LEU A 342 5.78 -28.78 -4.90
C LEU A 342 7.07 -29.38 -5.43
N TYR A 343 8.20 -28.87 -4.96
CA TYR A 343 9.53 -29.25 -5.43
C TYR A 343 10.39 -29.87 -4.33
N GLY A 344 9.77 -30.32 -3.23
CA GLY A 344 10.43 -31.01 -2.11
C GLY A 344 11.25 -32.23 -2.53
N GLY A 345 10.80 -32.94 -3.58
CA GLY A 345 11.53 -34.08 -4.17
C GLY A 345 12.74 -33.70 -5.05
N TYR A 346 13.08 -32.42 -5.19
CA TYR A 346 14.28 -31.95 -5.90
C TYR A 346 15.35 -31.47 -4.91
N SER A 347 16.60 -31.32 -5.42
CA SER A 347 17.70 -30.78 -4.60
C SER A 347 17.38 -29.40 -4.05
N LEU A 348 17.92 -29.06 -2.88
CA LEU A 348 17.79 -27.73 -2.28
C LEU A 348 18.29 -26.60 -3.21
N GLU A 349 19.31 -26.90 -4.01
CA GLU A 349 19.83 -25.99 -5.03
C GLU A 349 18.76 -25.68 -6.10
N THR A 350 18.08 -26.70 -6.65
CA THR A 350 16.99 -26.52 -7.61
C THR A 350 15.85 -25.68 -7.03
N GLN A 351 15.43 -25.96 -5.79
CA GLN A 351 14.41 -25.18 -5.09
C GLN A 351 14.85 -23.75 -4.88
N ALA A 352 16.12 -23.52 -4.55
CA ALA A 352 16.71 -22.19 -4.37
C ALA A 352 16.74 -21.40 -5.68
N ILE A 353 17.18 -22.01 -6.79
CA ILE A 353 17.17 -21.39 -8.12
C ILE A 353 15.74 -21.00 -8.52
N MET A 354 14.78 -21.91 -8.36
CA MET A 354 13.38 -21.71 -8.73
C MET A 354 12.70 -20.59 -7.93
N SER A 355 13.04 -20.42 -6.66
CA SER A 355 12.49 -19.36 -5.81
C SER A 355 13.21 -18.01 -5.94
N THR A 356 14.34 -17.92 -6.65
CA THR A 356 15.09 -16.68 -6.83
C THR A 356 14.36 -15.62 -7.66
N PRO A 357 13.68 -15.94 -8.80
CA PRO A 357 12.87 -14.95 -9.50
C PRO A 357 11.82 -14.29 -8.61
N ILE A 358 11.22 -15.05 -7.69
CA ILE A 358 10.21 -14.52 -6.75
C ILE A 358 10.84 -13.48 -5.82
N ALA A 359 12.00 -13.80 -5.22
CA ALA A 359 12.68 -12.90 -4.29
C ALA A 359 13.21 -11.62 -4.98
N LEU A 360 13.83 -11.76 -6.14
CA LEU A 360 14.35 -10.62 -6.90
C LEU A 360 13.21 -9.74 -7.42
N TYR A 361 12.12 -10.32 -7.90
CA TYR A 361 10.95 -9.55 -8.31
C TYR A 361 10.36 -8.78 -7.13
N GLN A 362 10.15 -9.43 -5.98
CA GLN A 362 9.62 -8.77 -4.79
C GLN A 362 10.48 -7.59 -4.35
N THR A 363 11.79 -7.70 -4.39
CA THR A 363 12.69 -6.61 -4.02
C THR A 363 12.63 -5.46 -5.02
N THR A 364 12.68 -5.81 -6.32
CA THR A 364 12.59 -4.83 -7.40
C THR A 364 11.27 -4.05 -7.34
N GLN A 365 10.15 -4.75 -7.14
CA GLN A 365 8.83 -4.09 -7.04
C GLN A 365 8.72 -3.17 -5.81
N VAL A 366 9.25 -3.58 -4.64
CA VAL A 366 9.23 -2.74 -3.44
C VAL A 366 10.07 -1.47 -3.65
N LEU A 367 11.23 -1.60 -4.28
CA LEU A 367 12.08 -0.45 -4.64
C LEU A 367 11.37 0.50 -5.59
N LEU A 368 10.81 -0.02 -6.69
CA LEU A 368 10.09 0.78 -7.69
C LEU A 368 8.80 1.38 -7.12
N ALA A 369 8.07 0.63 -6.28
CA ALA A 369 6.92 1.13 -5.57
C ALA A 369 7.28 2.33 -4.69
N GLN A 370 8.35 2.24 -3.91
CA GLN A 370 8.82 3.33 -3.06
C GLN A 370 9.23 4.56 -3.87
N LEU A 371 9.88 4.38 -5.02
CA LEU A 371 10.21 5.49 -5.93
C LEU A 371 8.93 6.15 -6.49
N SER A 372 7.91 5.35 -6.82
CA SER A 372 6.64 5.83 -7.36
C SER A 372 5.73 6.48 -6.32
N VAL A 373 5.90 6.20 -5.02
CA VAL A 373 5.13 6.81 -3.92
C VAL A 373 5.07 8.34 -4.04
N ARG A 374 6.20 9.00 -4.33
CA ARG A 374 6.24 10.45 -4.46
C ARG A 374 5.43 10.97 -5.65
N LEU A 375 5.45 10.23 -6.77
CA LEU A 375 4.70 10.59 -7.97
C LEU A 375 3.19 10.48 -7.68
N PHE A 376 2.76 9.37 -7.08
CA PHE A 376 1.37 9.16 -6.68
C PHE A 376 0.91 10.19 -5.64
N LYS A 377 1.75 10.49 -4.65
CA LYS A 377 1.44 11.48 -3.61
C LYS A 377 1.18 12.85 -4.21
N ARG A 378 2.10 13.38 -5.02
CA ARG A 378 1.93 14.66 -5.73
C ARG A 378 0.70 14.67 -6.62
N TRP A 379 0.45 13.55 -7.32
CA TRP A 379 -0.70 13.42 -8.21
C TRP A 379 -2.03 13.42 -7.46
N ILE A 380 -2.10 12.86 -6.24
CA ILE A 380 -3.28 12.86 -5.39
C ILE A 380 -3.48 14.26 -4.77
N GLU A 381 -2.41 14.86 -4.22
CA GLU A 381 -2.45 16.20 -3.58
C GLU A 381 -2.90 17.30 -4.54
N ALA A 382 -2.45 17.25 -5.79
CA ALA A 382 -2.89 18.20 -6.83
C ALA A 382 -4.40 18.16 -7.11
N ASP A 383 -5.09 17.06 -6.82
CA ASP A 383 -6.54 16.94 -6.94
C ASP A 383 -7.25 17.57 -5.73
N ASP A 384 -6.70 17.34 -4.55
CA ASP A 384 -7.24 17.91 -3.31
C ASP A 384 -7.12 19.45 -3.30
N GLU A 385 -6.04 20.01 -3.86
CA GLU A 385 -5.89 21.45 -4.04
C GLU A 385 -6.84 22.03 -5.10
N GLY A 386 -7.03 21.34 -6.22
CA GLY A 386 -7.97 21.73 -7.27
C GLY A 386 -9.43 21.76 -6.77
N ASN A 387 -9.79 20.83 -5.88
CA ASN A 387 -11.12 20.79 -5.26
C ASN A 387 -11.31 21.82 -4.11
N ARG A 388 -10.20 22.37 -3.58
CA ARG A 388 -10.21 23.42 -2.55
C ARG A 388 -10.18 24.84 -3.11
N SER A 389 -10.04 25.02 -4.42
CA SER A 389 -10.14 26.34 -5.04
C SER A 389 -11.52 26.91 -4.77
N PRO A 390 -11.64 28.12 -4.20
CA PRO A 390 -12.92 28.62 -3.74
C PRO A 390 -13.84 28.81 -4.95
N SER A 391 -14.97 28.09 -4.96
CA SER A 391 -16.14 28.58 -5.66
C SER A 391 -16.41 29.97 -5.08
N GLY A 392 -16.23 30.97 -5.93
CA GLY A 392 -16.39 32.36 -5.54
C GLY A 392 -17.71 32.56 -4.80
N ASN A 393 -17.67 33.41 -3.79
CA ASN A 393 -18.80 34.02 -3.10
C ASN A 393 -19.82 33.10 -2.43
N GLN A 394 -19.37 32.39 -1.37
CA GLN A 394 -20.26 32.31 -0.22
C GLN A 394 -19.88 33.42 0.75
N PRO A 395 -20.86 34.27 1.17
CA PRO A 395 -20.62 35.25 2.23
C PRO A 395 -20.07 34.52 3.45
N SER A 396 -19.03 35.08 4.08
CA SER A 396 -18.49 34.50 5.32
C SER A 396 -19.62 34.34 6.34
N ASP A 397 -19.56 33.31 7.18
CA ASP A 397 -20.55 33.06 8.25
C ASP A 397 -20.76 34.33 9.13
N LEU A 398 -19.81 35.25 9.16
CA LEU A 398 -19.91 36.56 9.76
C LEU A 398 -20.89 37.49 9.01
N GLU A 399 -20.92 37.48 7.67
CA GLU A 399 -21.87 38.25 6.87
C GLU A 399 -23.29 37.67 6.90
N GLN A 400 -23.42 36.37 7.01
CA GLN A 400 -24.74 35.73 7.24
C GLN A 400 -25.28 36.07 8.63
N ASN A 401 -24.49 36.03 9.69
CA ASN A 401 -24.89 36.40 11.03
C ASN A 401 -25.23 37.92 11.14
N LEU A 402 -24.53 38.79 10.40
CA LEU A 402 -24.84 40.24 10.36
C LEU A 402 -26.12 40.54 9.60
N ASN A 403 -26.46 39.78 8.56
CA ASN A 403 -27.73 39.87 7.85
C ASN A 403 -28.92 39.33 8.67
N GLU A 404 -28.73 38.28 9.47
CA GLU A 404 -29.76 37.78 10.39
C GLU A 404 -30.01 38.72 11.57
N LEU A 405 -29.02 39.53 11.96
CA LEU A 405 -29.15 40.58 13.02
C LEU A 405 -29.77 41.87 12.51
N GLY A 406 -30.19 41.98 11.25
CA GLY A 406 -30.98 43.10 10.72
C GLY A 406 -30.23 44.42 10.64
N VAL A 407 -28.89 44.40 10.65
CA VAL A 407 -28.09 45.63 10.46
C VAL A 407 -27.96 45.89 8.95
N VAL A 408 -29.00 46.52 8.38
CA VAL A 408 -29.02 46.95 6.98
C VAL A 408 -28.03 48.10 6.78
N SER A 409 -27.04 47.87 5.96
CA SER A 409 -26.13 48.88 5.40
C SER A 409 -26.90 49.83 4.52
N GLY A 410 -27.26 50.99 5.05
CA GLY A 410 -27.71 52.12 4.26
C GLY A 410 -26.57 52.75 3.49
N LYS A 411 -26.70 52.85 2.16
CA LYS A 411 -25.81 53.65 1.31
C LYS A 411 -25.79 55.11 1.75
N PRO A 412 -24.62 55.76 1.86
CA PRO A 412 -24.59 57.22 2.12
C PRO A 412 -24.90 57.97 0.85
N THR A 413 -26.03 58.67 0.82
CA THR A 413 -26.26 59.81 -0.08
C THR A 413 -25.60 61.07 0.51
N VAL A 414 -24.76 61.66 -0.25
CA VAL A 414 -24.10 62.96 0.07
C VAL A 414 -25.14 64.07 0.06
N SER A 415 -25.30 64.83 1.15
CA SER A 415 -25.75 66.24 1.10
C SER A 415 -25.12 67.06 2.22
N HIS A 416 -24.71 68.24 1.83
CA HIS A 416 -23.97 69.21 2.58
C HIS A 416 -24.69 69.72 3.83
N GLY A 417 -23.91 70.05 4.88
CA GLY A 417 -24.19 71.31 5.66
C GLY A 417 -24.19 71.13 7.16
N ILE A 418 -23.26 71.93 7.79
CA ILE A 418 -23.32 72.62 9.07
C ILE A 418 -22.88 71.91 10.35
N ALA A 419 -21.95 72.59 10.99
CA ALA A 419 -21.05 72.36 12.12
C ALA A 419 -21.74 72.37 13.53
N PRO A 420 -20.97 72.39 14.62
CA PRO A 420 -20.98 71.41 15.69
C PRO A 420 -21.63 71.86 17.00
N ALA A 421 -21.99 70.92 17.87
CA ALA A 421 -22.24 71.28 19.28
C ALA A 421 -21.73 70.16 20.20
N ASN A 422 -20.94 70.61 21.15
CA ASN A 422 -20.44 69.91 22.33
C ASN A 422 -21.58 69.23 23.15
N LEU A 423 -21.30 68.15 23.85
CA LEU A 423 -21.55 68.08 25.30
C LEU A 423 -21.12 66.70 25.88
N ASN A 424 -20.16 66.81 26.74
CA ASN A 424 -19.98 66.26 28.09
C ASN A 424 -20.09 64.74 28.38
N ILE A 425 -19.01 64.36 28.97
CA ILE A 425 -18.69 63.28 29.85
C ILE A 425 -19.57 63.35 31.11
N GLU A 426 -20.20 62.28 31.53
CA GLU A 426 -20.43 62.01 32.93
C GLU A 426 -20.35 60.53 33.25
N GLN A 427 -19.54 60.27 34.23
CA GLN A 427 -19.27 59.01 34.93
C GLN A 427 -20.53 58.50 35.66
N ARG A 428 -20.66 57.20 35.76
CA ARG A 428 -21.13 56.55 37.01
C ARG A 428 -20.53 55.17 37.19
N GLU A 429 -19.90 55.12 38.32
CA GLU A 429 -19.41 53.96 39.08
C GLU A 429 -20.54 53.10 39.65
N ASP A 430 -20.13 51.90 40.01
CA ASP A 430 -20.59 51.05 41.13
C ASP A 430 -21.93 50.30 41.08
N ALA A 431 -21.77 48.99 41.12
CA ALA A 431 -22.47 48.05 42.03
C ALA A 431 -21.95 46.62 41.75
N GLU A 432 -21.13 46.12 42.59
CA GLU A 432 -21.37 45.27 43.77
C GLU A 432 -21.48 43.77 43.43
N VAL A 433 -20.51 43.07 43.98
CA VAL A 433 -20.24 41.64 44.04
C VAL A 433 -21.14 41.00 45.12
N ASP A 434 -21.77 39.90 44.83
CA ASP A 434 -22.27 38.97 45.86
C ASP A 434 -21.76 37.58 45.64
N PRO A 435 -21.01 36.96 46.57
CA PRO A 435 -20.53 35.63 46.52
C PRO A 435 -21.31 34.71 47.48
N SER A 436 -22.10 33.82 46.95
CA SER A 436 -22.47 32.61 47.71
C SER A 436 -23.27 31.67 46.77
N VAL A 437 -22.74 30.50 46.51
CA VAL A 437 -23.32 29.21 46.85
C VAL A 437 -22.32 28.08 46.52
N SER A 438 -21.79 27.55 47.55
CA SER A 438 -21.13 26.25 47.74
C SER A 438 -22.08 25.10 47.46
N LEU A 439 -21.60 24.01 46.90
CA LEU A 439 -21.62 22.65 47.48
C LEU A 439 -21.57 21.58 46.40
N ALA A 440 -20.48 20.86 46.42
CA ALA A 440 -20.39 19.51 45.87
C ALA A 440 -21.16 18.51 46.77
N PRO A 441 -21.47 17.33 46.29
CA PRO A 441 -21.19 16.17 47.10
C PRO A 441 -20.34 15.10 46.41
N SER A 442 -19.47 14.60 47.24
CA SER A 442 -18.58 13.46 47.24
C SER A 442 -19.23 12.13 46.82
N ILE A 443 -18.44 11.35 46.08
CA ILE A 443 -18.65 9.93 45.78
C ILE A 443 -18.01 9.10 46.93
N PRO A 444 -18.62 8.04 47.45
CA PRO A 444 -17.94 7.10 48.35
C PRO A 444 -17.25 5.98 47.61
N MET A 445 -15.99 5.71 47.98
CA MET A 445 -15.32 4.42 47.80
C MET A 445 -15.78 3.45 48.86
N ASN A 446 -15.98 2.20 48.51
CA ASN A 446 -15.58 1.02 49.30
C ASN A 446 -16.15 -0.30 48.75
N PRO A 447 -15.57 -1.43 49.10
CA PRO A 447 -14.17 -1.87 49.18
C PRO A 447 -13.75 -2.85 48.10
#